data_46f04bc7b1e9b17e79c3ebec5dc6f694
#
_entry.id   46f04bc7b1e9b17e79c3ebec5dc6f694
#
_cell.length_a   1.000
_cell.length_b   1.000
_cell.length_c   1.000
_cell.angle_alpha   90.00
_cell.angle_beta   90.00
_cell.angle_gamma   90.00
#
_symmetry.space_group_name_H-M   'P 1'
#
loop_
_entity.id
_entity.type
_entity.pdbx_description
1 polymer ?
#
loop_
_entity_poly.entity_id
_entity_poly.type
_entity_poly.pdbx_seq_one_letter_code
_entity_poly.pdbx_strand_id
1 'polypeptide(L)'
;PIYYHLGTELYGNMPLIEPLETKEMKKIEDFVIVLDTSMSCNGSLIRRFLEETYSVLSESESFFRKIQVHIIQCDEKIQDDQVIHNEKEMEAYLSDFTIRGFGGTDFRPAFSYVDKLLNMGAFQRLRGLLYFTDGYGTFPAKMPPYDTAFIFMKDDYRDVDVPPWAIKLILDTQALERERTAEHDEY
;
A
#
# COMPACT_ATOMS: atom_id res chain seq x y z
N PRO A 1 8.48 -42.20 -9.57
CA PRO A 1 8.40 -43.64 -9.79
C PRO A 1 7.36 -44.35 -8.90
N ILE A 2 7.26 -44.04 -7.60
CA ILE A 2 6.32 -44.71 -6.70
C ILE A 2 4.86 -44.38 -7.09
N TYR A 3 4.55 -43.16 -7.45
CA TYR A 3 3.20 -42.74 -7.84
C TYR A 3 2.79 -43.26 -9.22
N TYR A 4 3.72 -43.50 -10.11
CA TYR A 4 3.45 -44.10 -11.42
C TYR A 4 2.96 -45.54 -11.26
N HIS A 5 3.57 -46.33 -10.35
CA HIS A 5 3.14 -47.70 -10.06
C HIS A 5 1.78 -47.74 -9.39
N LEU A 6 1.52 -46.87 -8.41
CA LEU A 6 0.22 -46.81 -7.74
C LEU A 6 -0.92 -46.44 -8.69
N GLY A 7 -0.66 -45.53 -9.62
CA GLY A 7 -1.63 -45.10 -10.62
C GLY A 7 -2.00 -46.21 -11.61
N THR A 8 -1.04 -47.00 -12.04
CA THR A 8 -1.28 -48.11 -12.94
C THR A 8 -2.00 -49.28 -12.29
N GLU A 9 -1.81 -49.54 -10.99
CA GLU A 9 -2.51 -50.57 -10.27
C GLU A 9 -3.96 -50.19 -9.92
N LEU A 10 -4.22 -48.94 -9.57
CA LEU A 10 -5.54 -48.47 -9.13
C LEU A 10 -6.43 -47.99 -10.26
N TYR A 11 -5.86 -47.45 -11.35
CA TYR A 11 -6.60 -46.79 -12.43
C TYR A 11 -6.34 -47.39 -13.82
N GLY A 12 -5.76 -48.59 -13.89
CA GLY A 12 -5.65 -49.37 -15.15
C GLY A 12 -4.98 -48.61 -16.27
N ASN A 13 -3.67 -48.55 -16.36
CA ASN A 13 -2.86 -47.93 -17.40
C ASN A 13 -3.06 -46.39 -17.64
N MET A 14 -3.82 -45.70 -16.78
CA MET A 14 -3.90 -44.27 -16.88
C MET A 14 -2.80 -43.66 -16.02
N PRO A 15 -1.82 -42.94 -16.61
CA PRO A 15 -0.81 -42.23 -15.81
C PRO A 15 -1.49 -41.17 -14.97
N LEU A 16 -1.28 -41.21 -13.65
CA LEU A 16 -1.59 -40.08 -12.79
C LEU A 16 -0.70 -38.92 -13.26
N ILE A 17 -1.28 -38.00 -13.99
CA ILE A 17 -0.68 -36.72 -14.27
C ILE A 17 -0.84 -35.93 -12.96
N GLU A 18 0.19 -35.96 -12.12
CA GLU A 18 0.27 -34.96 -11.08
C GLU A 18 0.17 -33.61 -11.76
N PRO A 19 -0.74 -32.71 -11.34
CA PRO A 19 -0.66 -31.33 -11.79
C PRO A 19 0.77 -30.91 -11.48
N LEU A 20 1.53 -30.52 -12.51
CA LEU A 20 2.81 -29.85 -12.31
C LEU A 20 2.56 -28.86 -11.20
N GLU A 21 3.22 -29.02 -10.04
CA GLU A 21 3.32 -27.97 -9.08
C GLU A 21 3.83 -26.77 -9.88
N THR A 22 2.91 -25.94 -10.31
CA THR A 22 3.26 -24.63 -10.79
C THR A 22 3.96 -24.03 -9.60
N LYS A 23 5.31 -24.04 -9.60
CA LYS A 23 6.06 -23.15 -8.74
C LYS A 23 5.41 -21.80 -8.99
N GLU A 24 4.54 -21.40 -8.06
CA GLU A 24 4.08 -20.02 -8.03
C GLU A 24 5.35 -19.21 -8.06
N MET A 25 5.69 -18.71 -9.22
CA MET A 25 6.73 -17.70 -9.29
C MET A 25 6.21 -16.58 -8.43
N LYS A 26 6.84 -16.41 -7.27
CA LYS A 26 6.51 -15.34 -6.32
C LYS A 26 6.70 -14.05 -7.10
N LYS A 27 5.64 -13.61 -7.78
CA LYS A 27 5.64 -12.33 -8.48
C LYS A 27 5.70 -11.27 -7.40
N ILE A 28 6.67 -10.39 -7.51
CA ILE A 28 6.70 -9.18 -6.70
C ILE A 28 5.47 -8.37 -7.11
N GLU A 29 4.70 -7.96 -6.14
CA GLU A 29 3.56 -7.07 -6.32
C GLU A 29 3.98 -5.67 -5.88
N ASP A 30 3.45 -4.66 -6.53
CA ASP A 30 3.75 -3.27 -6.26
C ASP A 30 2.57 -2.64 -5.52
N PHE A 31 2.89 -1.75 -4.59
CA PHE A 31 1.94 -1.00 -3.82
C PHE A 31 2.36 0.48 -3.73
N VAL A 32 1.43 1.39 -3.80
CA VAL A 32 1.72 2.82 -3.75
C VAL A 32 1.07 3.44 -2.53
N ILE A 33 1.84 4.18 -1.75
CA ILE A 33 1.37 5.04 -0.66
C ILE A 33 1.63 6.48 -1.08
N VAL A 34 0.59 7.28 -1.21
CA VAL A 34 0.68 8.71 -1.46
C VAL A 34 0.39 9.46 -0.18
N LEU A 35 1.28 10.35 0.18
CA LEU A 35 1.19 11.23 1.34
C LEU A 35 0.86 12.64 0.85
N ASP A 36 -0.26 13.17 1.27
CA ASP A 36 -0.60 14.57 1.07
C ASP A 36 0.30 15.44 1.94
N THR A 37 1.15 16.21 1.30
CA THR A 37 2.08 17.13 1.97
C THR A 37 1.70 18.60 1.77
N SER A 38 0.43 18.86 1.47
CA SER A 38 -0.12 20.20 1.41
C SER A 38 -0.04 20.90 2.76
N MET A 39 -0.14 22.22 2.75
CA MET A 39 -0.01 23.06 3.95
C MET A 39 -1.10 22.79 5.00
N SER A 40 -2.25 22.24 4.59
CA SER A 40 -3.36 21.85 5.49
C SER A 40 -3.10 20.56 6.22
N CYS A 41 -2.27 19.66 5.67
CA CYS A 41 -1.95 18.38 6.29
C CYS A 41 -0.94 18.53 7.44
N ASN A 42 -1.28 17.94 8.58
CA ASN A 42 -0.41 17.95 9.74
C ASN A 42 0.72 16.92 9.60
N GLY A 43 1.96 17.40 9.61
CA GLY A 43 3.14 16.56 9.45
C GLY A 43 3.33 15.46 10.49
N SER A 44 2.89 15.70 11.73
CA SER A 44 2.92 14.68 12.77
C SER A 44 1.95 13.54 12.49
N LEU A 45 0.79 13.84 11.88
CA LEU A 45 -0.18 12.83 11.47
C LEU A 45 0.32 11.99 10.29
N ILE A 46 1.00 12.61 9.32
CA ILE A 46 1.60 11.89 8.20
C ILE A 46 2.64 10.88 8.71
N ARG A 47 3.53 11.33 9.60
CA ARG A 47 4.53 10.45 10.21
C ARG A 47 3.88 9.30 10.96
N ARG A 48 2.89 9.59 11.78
CA ARG A 48 2.14 8.59 12.54
C ARG A 48 1.44 7.59 11.63
N PHE A 49 0.79 8.05 10.55
CA PHE A 49 0.20 7.17 9.55
C PHE A 49 1.23 6.20 8.96
N LEU A 50 2.43 6.69 8.62
CA LEU A 50 3.50 5.83 8.11
C LEU A 50 3.97 4.80 9.14
N GLU A 51 4.13 5.21 10.39
CA GLU A 51 4.55 4.33 11.49
C GLU A 51 3.52 3.23 11.75
N GLU A 52 2.22 3.56 11.79
CA GLU A 52 1.13 2.59 11.94
C GLU A 52 1.03 1.67 10.71
N THR A 53 1.15 2.22 9.51
CA THR A 53 1.18 1.43 8.28
C THR A 53 2.34 0.44 8.29
N TYR A 54 3.54 0.88 8.71
CA TYR A 54 4.70 0.01 8.85
C TYR A 54 4.47 -1.10 9.89
N SER A 55 3.89 -0.77 11.04
CA SER A 55 3.57 -1.75 12.09
C SER A 55 2.68 -2.87 11.54
N VAL A 56 1.58 -2.52 10.88
CA VAL A 56 0.66 -3.49 10.27
C VAL A 56 1.34 -4.33 9.17
N LEU A 57 2.18 -3.70 8.35
CA LEU A 57 2.88 -4.40 7.28
C LEU A 57 3.97 -5.34 7.80
N SER A 58 4.64 -4.98 8.90
CA SER A 58 5.71 -5.79 9.51
C SER A 58 5.20 -7.02 10.24
N GLU A 59 3.96 -7.04 10.70
CA GLU A 59 3.32 -8.24 11.28
C GLU A 59 3.24 -9.40 10.29
N SER A 60 3.24 -9.10 9.00
CA SER A 60 3.28 -10.12 7.95
C SER A 60 4.72 -10.45 7.56
N GLU A 61 5.30 -11.53 8.11
CA GLU A 61 6.67 -12.01 7.81
C GLU A 61 6.98 -12.14 6.30
N SER A 62 5.97 -12.16 5.46
CA SER A 62 6.11 -12.33 4.02
C SER A 62 5.86 -11.07 3.21
N PHE A 63 5.42 -9.97 3.82
CA PHE A 63 5.00 -8.78 3.09
C PHE A 63 6.16 -8.23 2.23
N PHE A 64 7.25 -7.81 2.84
CA PHE A 64 8.40 -7.25 2.13
C PHE A 64 9.19 -8.24 1.25
N ARG A 65 8.87 -9.55 1.35
CA ARG A 65 9.44 -10.54 0.43
C ARG A 65 8.69 -10.63 -0.90
N LYS A 66 7.49 -10.06 -0.97
CA LYS A 66 6.56 -10.19 -2.10
C LYS A 66 6.09 -8.85 -2.63
N ILE A 67 6.27 -7.77 -1.89
CA ILE A 67 5.70 -6.46 -2.19
C ILE A 67 6.81 -5.41 -2.18
N GLN A 68 6.79 -4.57 -3.20
CA GLN A 68 7.57 -3.36 -3.32
C GLN A 68 6.65 -2.18 -3.07
N VAL A 69 7.07 -1.25 -2.23
CA VAL A 69 6.25 -0.10 -1.84
C VAL A 69 6.86 1.18 -2.40
N HIS A 70 6.07 1.94 -3.16
CA HIS A 70 6.39 3.31 -3.54
C HIS A 70 5.76 4.26 -2.52
N ILE A 71 6.56 5.12 -1.91
CA ILE A 71 6.08 6.19 -1.03
C ILE A 71 6.28 7.52 -1.74
N ILE A 72 5.17 8.13 -2.13
CA ILE A 72 5.13 9.35 -2.92
C ILE A 72 4.65 10.49 -2.03
N GLN A 73 5.42 11.55 -1.93
CA GLN A 73 4.99 12.81 -1.32
C GLN A 73 4.43 13.73 -2.41
N CYS A 74 3.22 14.22 -2.20
CA CYS A 74 2.51 15.03 -3.19
C CYS A 74 1.68 16.12 -2.50
N ASP A 75 1.85 17.35 -2.94
CA ASP A 75 0.93 18.46 -2.70
C ASP A 75 0.14 18.78 -3.99
N GLU A 76 0.34 19.90 -4.64
CA GLU A 76 -0.11 20.16 -6.02
C GLU A 76 0.85 19.60 -7.08
N LYS A 77 1.98 18.99 -6.66
CA LYS A 77 3.03 18.38 -7.49
C LYS A 77 3.64 17.18 -6.76
N ILE A 78 4.32 16.32 -7.51
CA ILE A 78 5.16 15.29 -6.91
C ILE A 78 6.39 15.96 -6.31
N GLN A 79 6.59 15.77 -5.02
CA GLN A 79 7.71 16.33 -4.26
C GLN A 79 8.81 15.30 -4.03
N ASP A 80 8.44 14.03 -3.85
CA ASP A 80 9.37 12.94 -3.63
C ASP A 80 8.74 11.60 -4.05
N ASP A 81 9.55 10.63 -4.45
CA ASP A 81 9.16 9.24 -4.69
C ASP A 81 10.29 8.33 -4.23
N GLN A 82 10.02 7.54 -3.20
CA GLN A 82 10.95 6.57 -2.64
C GLN A 82 10.42 5.16 -2.82
N VAL A 83 11.27 4.28 -3.34
CA VAL A 83 10.94 2.87 -3.55
C VAL A 83 11.55 2.05 -2.41
N ILE A 84 10.71 1.33 -1.70
CA ILE A 84 11.07 0.51 -0.56
C ILE A 84 10.95 -0.97 -0.93
N HIS A 85 12.05 -1.71 -0.85
CA HIS A 85 12.10 -3.13 -1.23
C HIS A 85 12.14 -4.08 -0.04
N ASN A 86 12.44 -3.58 1.15
CA ASN A 86 12.59 -4.39 2.35
C ASN A 86 12.38 -3.57 3.63
N GLU A 87 12.25 -4.28 4.73
CA GLU A 87 12.00 -3.72 6.05
C GLU A 87 13.08 -2.71 6.49
N LYS A 88 14.35 -2.99 6.23
CA LYS A 88 15.45 -2.10 6.61
C LYS A 88 15.42 -0.77 5.87
N GLU A 89 15.02 -0.79 4.59
CA GLU A 89 14.82 0.44 3.82
C GLU A 89 13.65 1.26 4.36
N MET A 90 12.58 0.58 4.82
CA MET A 90 11.44 1.25 5.44
C MET A 90 11.81 1.89 6.77
N GLU A 91 12.54 1.17 7.63
CA GLU A 91 13.05 1.70 8.90
C GLU A 91 13.96 2.92 8.67
N ALA A 92 14.87 2.84 7.71
CA ALA A 92 15.75 3.94 7.36
C ALA A 92 14.94 5.15 6.85
N TYR A 93 13.94 4.91 5.99
CA TYR A 93 13.06 5.97 5.50
C TYR A 93 12.28 6.65 6.64
N LEU A 94 11.72 5.88 7.56
CA LEU A 94 11.01 6.42 8.74
C LEU A 94 11.93 7.22 9.65
N SER A 95 13.17 6.75 9.84
CA SER A 95 14.17 7.43 10.68
C SER A 95 14.52 8.82 10.14
N ASP A 96 14.72 8.91 8.82
CA ASP A 96 15.14 10.14 8.12
C ASP A 96 13.95 10.89 7.49
N PHE A 97 12.72 10.48 7.81
CA PHE A 97 11.51 11.02 7.19
C PHE A 97 11.41 12.55 7.35
N THR A 98 11.38 13.22 6.23
CA THR A 98 11.22 14.67 6.13
C THR A 98 10.11 14.97 5.13
N ILE A 99 9.17 15.81 5.56
CA ILE A 99 8.07 16.25 4.69
C ILE A 99 8.59 17.27 3.70
N ARG A 100 8.25 17.05 2.43
CA ARG A 100 8.57 17.95 1.32
C ARG A 100 7.28 18.44 0.69
N GLY A 101 7.23 19.74 0.37
CA GLY A 101 6.07 20.36 -0.26
C GLY A 101 5.61 21.61 0.48
N PHE A 102 4.42 21.57 1.10
CA PHE A 102 3.71 22.68 1.75
C PHE A 102 3.02 23.63 0.75
N GLY A 103 2.70 23.14 -0.46
CA GLY A 103 1.92 23.86 -1.47
C GLY A 103 0.41 23.72 -1.27
N GLY A 104 -0.33 23.94 -2.35
CA GLY A 104 -1.77 23.66 -2.42
C GLY A 104 -2.06 22.17 -2.46
N THR A 105 -3.36 21.80 -2.54
CA THR A 105 -3.77 20.41 -2.58
C THR A 105 -4.46 20.09 -3.90
N ASP A 106 -3.87 19.17 -4.65
CA ASP A 106 -4.49 18.56 -5.84
C ASP A 106 -4.08 17.09 -5.90
N PHE A 107 -5.06 16.19 -5.86
CA PHE A 107 -4.77 14.75 -5.88
C PHE A 107 -4.43 14.22 -7.28
N ARG A 108 -4.85 14.92 -8.33
CA ARG A 108 -4.69 14.49 -9.73
C ARG A 108 -3.24 14.28 -10.18
N PRO A 109 -2.25 15.09 -9.76
CA PRO A 109 -0.85 14.88 -10.12
C PRO A 109 -0.29 13.54 -9.67
N ALA A 110 -0.65 13.05 -8.48
CA ALA A 110 -0.22 11.76 -7.99
C ALA A 110 -0.72 10.62 -8.88
N PHE A 111 -2.00 10.63 -9.25
CA PHE A 111 -2.56 9.62 -10.16
C PHE A 111 -1.93 9.68 -11.55
N SER A 112 -1.75 10.87 -12.10
CA SER A 112 -1.09 11.06 -13.39
C SER A 112 0.37 10.54 -13.37
N TYR A 113 1.04 10.71 -12.26
CA TYR A 113 2.39 10.20 -12.05
C TYR A 113 2.42 8.67 -11.96
N VAL A 114 1.54 8.07 -11.19
CA VAL A 114 1.42 6.61 -11.08
C VAL A 114 1.03 5.98 -12.43
N ASP A 115 0.11 6.59 -13.17
CA ASP A 115 -0.25 6.16 -14.53
C ASP A 115 0.97 6.22 -15.47
N LYS A 116 1.81 7.25 -15.36
CA LYS A 116 3.06 7.35 -16.11
C LYS A 116 4.04 6.24 -15.75
N LEU A 117 4.23 5.96 -14.47
CA LEU A 117 5.08 4.86 -13.99
C LEU A 117 4.56 3.50 -14.49
N LEU A 118 3.23 3.29 -14.46
CA LEU A 118 2.59 2.10 -14.98
C LEU A 118 2.86 1.91 -16.47
N ASN A 119 2.69 2.98 -17.28
CA ASN A 119 2.94 2.96 -18.71
C ASN A 119 4.42 2.76 -19.07
N MET A 120 5.34 3.19 -18.20
CA MET A 120 6.78 2.96 -18.36
C MET A 120 7.22 1.56 -17.92
N GLY A 121 6.31 0.74 -17.37
CA GLY A 121 6.63 -0.60 -16.88
C GLY A 121 7.43 -0.60 -15.58
N ALA A 122 7.33 0.46 -14.77
CA ALA A 122 7.99 0.55 -13.47
C ALA A 122 7.43 -0.46 -12.46
N PHE A 123 6.17 -0.83 -12.60
CA PHE A 123 5.50 -1.82 -11.77
C PHE A 123 5.46 -3.18 -12.47
N GLN A 124 5.71 -4.25 -11.73
CA GLN A 124 5.44 -5.61 -12.19
C GLN A 124 3.95 -5.93 -12.12
N ARG A 125 3.33 -5.57 -11.00
CA ARG A 125 1.89 -5.72 -10.78
C ARG A 125 1.42 -4.75 -9.70
N LEU A 126 0.94 -3.60 -10.11
CA LEU A 126 0.34 -2.65 -9.16
C LEU A 126 -0.98 -3.20 -8.61
N ARG A 127 -1.01 -3.46 -7.29
CA ARG A 127 -2.18 -3.98 -6.57
C ARG A 127 -3.12 -2.87 -6.15
N GLY A 128 -2.58 -1.78 -5.64
CA GLY A 128 -3.39 -0.69 -5.16
C GLY A 128 -2.60 0.54 -4.76
N LEU A 129 -3.35 1.59 -4.49
CA LEU A 129 -2.87 2.88 -4.05
C LEU A 129 -3.62 3.31 -2.78
N LEU A 130 -2.88 3.64 -1.73
CA LEU A 130 -3.39 4.33 -0.54
C LEU A 130 -3.05 5.81 -0.62
N TYR A 131 -4.03 6.66 -0.50
CA TYR A 131 -3.85 8.11 -0.47
C TYR A 131 -4.21 8.67 0.90
N PHE A 132 -3.21 9.09 1.65
CA PHE A 132 -3.39 9.73 2.95
C PHE A 132 -3.58 11.23 2.75
N THR A 133 -4.68 11.81 3.27
CA THR A 133 -5.03 13.23 3.11
C THR A 133 -6.02 13.70 4.17
N ASP A 134 -6.12 15.00 4.36
CA ASP A 134 -7.19 15.67 5.14
C ASP A 134 -8.47 15.93 4.31
N GLY A 135 -8.44 15.67 3.01
CA GLY A 135 -9.58 15.77 2.12
C GLY A 135 -9.80 17.13 1.44
N TYR A 136 -8.92 18.10 1.65
CA TYR A 136 -9.03 19.43 1.05
C TYR A 136 -8.39 19.48 -0.35
N GLY A 137 -8.87 18.68 -1.31
CA GLY A 137 -8.27 18.62 -2.63
C GLY A 137 -9.24 18.26 -3.75
N THR A 138 -8.73 18.23 -4.98
CA THR A 138 -9.48 17.88 -6.17
C THR A 138 -9.22 16.42 -6.54
N PHE A 139 -10.27 15.61 -6.52
CA PHE A 139 -10.20 14.20 -6.90
C PHE A 139 -10.11 14.01 -8.42
N PRO A 140 -9.46 12.93 -8.90
CA PRO A 140 -9.50 12.55 -10.31
C PRO A 140 -10.90 12.11 -10.71
N ALA A 141 -11.34 12.56 -11.90
CA ALA A 141 -12.67 12.22 -12.41
C ALA A 141 -12.75 10.78 -12.96
N LYS A 142 -11.62 10.21 -13.36
CA LYS A 142 -11.55 8.87 -13.94
C LYS A 142 -11.07 7.85 -12.91
N MET A 143 -11.71 6.69 -12.91
CA MET A 143 -11.25 5.53 -12.17
C MET A 143 -9.90 5.05 -12.71
N PRO A 144 -8.88 4.87 -11.86
CA PRO A 144 -7.62 4.27 -12.27
C PRO A 144 -7.78 2.76 -12.49
N PRO A 145 -6.83 2.08 -13.16
CA PRO A 145 -6.87 0.64 -13.40
C PRO A 145 -6.40 -0.20 -12.19
N TYR A 146 -6.22 0.39 -11.04
CA TYR A 146 -5.81 -0.24 -9.77
C TYR A 146 -6.74 0.19 -8.64
N ASP A 147 -6.82 -0.65 -7.61
CA ASP A 147 -7.64 -0.35 -6.44
C ASP A 147 -7.10 0.88 -5.70
N THR A 148 -8.00 1.74 -5.25
CA THR A 148 -7.61 2.99 -4.58
C THR A 148 -8.41 3.19 -3.30
N ALA A 149 -7.72 3.53 -2.22
CA ALA A 149 -8.34 3.95 -0.97
C ALA A 149 -7.81 5.33 -0.56
N PHE A 150 -8.74 6.21 -0.20
CA PHE A 150 -8.42 7.46 0.49
C PHE A 150 -8.53 7.24 1.99
N ILE A 151 -7.49 7.62 2.71
CA ILE A 151 -7.35 7.42 4.14
C ILE A 151 -7.35 8.77 4.83
N PHE A 152 -8.25 8.93 5.78
CA PHE A 152 -8.42 10.14 6.56
C PHE A 152 -8.19 9.84 8.04
N MET A 153 -7.61 10.80 8.77
CA MET A 153 -7.55 10.74 10.22
C MET A 153 -8.83 11.33 10.80
N LYS A 154 -9.48 10.62 11.71
CA LYS A 154 -10.81 10.97 12.27
C LYS A 154 -10.91 12.40 12.81
N ASP A 155 -9.86 12.87 13.45
CA ASP A 155 -9.87 14.14 14.16
C ASP A 155 -9.42 15.34 13.31
N ASP A 156 -8.99 15.10 12.05
CA ASP A 156 -8.37 16.15 11.24
C ASP A 156 -8.67 15.95 9.73
N TYR A 157 -9.93 15.73 9.40
CA TYR A 157 -10.32 15.62 8.00
C TYR A 157 -11.64 16.34 7.72
N ARG A 158 -11.79 16.81 6.49
CA ARG A 158 -13.07 17.23 5.98
C ARG A 158 -13.88 16.03 5.54
N ASP A 159 -15.12 15.91 5.99
CA ASP A 159 -16.04 14.89 5.49
C ASP A 159 -16.43 15.20 4.05
N VAL A 160 -15.73 14.55 3.12
CA VAL A 160 -15.91 14.70 1.68
C VAL A 160 -16.41 13.41 1.08
N ASP A 161 -17.23 13.55 0.05
CA ASP A 161 -17.60 12.43 -0.80
C ASP A 161 -16.42 12.08 -1.71
N VAL A 162 -15.78 10.96 -1.43
CA VAL A 162 -14.78 10.40 -2.34
C VAL A 162 -15.45 9.88 -3.60
N PRO A 163 -14.74 9.80 -4.74
CA PRO A 163 -15.29 9.21 -5.95
C PRO A 163 -15.86 7.80 -5.72
N PRO A 164 -16.97 7.42 -6.36
CA PRO A 164 -17.64 6.12 -6.13
C PRO A 164 -16.76 4.89 -6.42
N TRP A 165 -15.69 5.07 -7.16
CA TRP A 165 -14.74 4.00 -7.48
C TRP A 165 -13.66 3.83 -6.40
N ALA A 166 -13.56 4.72 -5.42
CA ALA A 166 -12.55 4.69 -4.37
C ALA A 166 -13.14 4.23 -3.05
N ILE A 167 -12.32 3.58 -2.25
CA ILE A 167 -12.64 3.21 -0.88
C ILE A 167 -12.35 4.41 0.02
N LYS A 168 -13.26 4.74 0.93
CA LYS A 168 -13.05 5.74 1.99
C LYS A 168 -12.74 5.01 3.29
N LEU A 169 -11.58 5.27 3.86
CA LEU A 169 -11.16 4.74 5.16
C LEU A 169 -10.95 5.89 6.13
N ILE A 170 -11.46 5.74 7.35
CA ILE A 170 -11.27 6.71 8.44
C ILE A 170 -10.54 6.00 9.56
N LEU A 171 -9.33 6.47 9.90
CA LEU A 171 -8.52 5.93 10.98
C LEU A 171 -8.78 6.70 12.27
N ASP A 172 -9.12 5.98 13.33
CA ASP A 172 -9.23 6.50 14.68
C ASP A 172 -7.93 6.22 15.44
N THR A 173 -7.07 7.22 15.54
CA THR A 173 -5.77 7.09 16.22
C THR A 173 -5.90 6.78 17.72
N GLN A 174 -6.96 7.22 18.37
CA GLN A 174 -7.20 6.92 19.78
C GLN A 174 -7.62 5.47 20.00
N ALA A 175 -8.32 4.87 19.03
CA ALA A 175 -8.66 3.44 19.09
C ALA A 175 -7.40 2.57 18.94
N LEU A 176 -6.53 2.91 17.99
CA LEU A 176 -5.26 2.21 17.76
C LEU A 176 -4.32 2.29 18.98
N GLU A 177 -4.26 3.43 19.66
CA GLU A 177 -3.48 3.57 20.91
C GLU A 177 -4.00 2.70 22.06
N ARG A 178 -5.30 2.58 22.19
CA ARG A 178 -5.92 1.75 23.24
C ARG A 178 -5.66 0.25 23.02
N GLU A 179 -5.69 -0.20 21.80
CA GLU A 179 -5.38 -1.59 21.45
C GLU A 179 -3.92 -1.93 21.78
N ARG A 180 -2.97 -1.06 21.42
CA ARG A 180 -1.53 -1.27 21.72
C ARG A 180 -1.22 -1.24 23.22
N THR A 181 -1.87 -0.37 24.00
CA THR A 181 -1.69 -0.35 25.46
C THR A 181 -2.30 -1.58 26.13
N ALA A 182 -3.43 -2.09 25.63
CA ALA A 182 -4.05 -3.30 26.16
C ALA A 182 -3.19 -4.55 25.91
N GLU A 183 -2.53 -4.66 24.75
CA GLU A 183 -1.61 -5.78 24.45
C GLU A 183 -0.31 -5.74 25.26
N HIS A 184 0.13 -4.54 25.70
CA HIS A 184 1.35 -4.41 26.51
C HIS A 184 1.13 -4.69 28.00
N ASP A 185 -0.12 -4.61 28.47
CA ASP A 185 -0.48 -4.87 29.88
C ASP A 185 -0.82 -6.37 30.15
N GLU A 186 -0.85 -7.22 29.11
CA GLU A 186 -1.07 -8.69 29.25
C GLU A 186 0.24 -9.52 29.29
N TYR A 187 1.41 -8.90 29.38
CA TYR A 187 2.71 -9.59 29.54
C TYR A 187 3.38 -9.13 30.90
#